data_b835581a8607fd116fa87fcf00068139
#
_entry.id   b835581a8607fd116fa87fcf00068139
#
_cell.length_a   1.000
_cell.length_b   1.000
_cell.length_c   1.000
_cell.angle_alpha   90.00
_cell.angle_beta   90.00
_cell.angle_gamma   90.00
#
_symmetry.space_group_name_H-M   'P 1'
#
loop_
_entity.id
_entity.type
_entity.pdbx_description
1 polymer ?
#
loop_
_entity_poly.entity_id
_entity_poly.type
_entity_poly.pdbx_seq_one_letter_code
_entity_poly.pdbx_strand_id
1 'polypeptide(L)'
;MRTPKLLAVLLLIGLTDSVATARSLSFRTVFKGEDQFKRLVSEAKANNWAALQIGARTATVGQALLGIRYKHFTLEIDNRVEAASVNFKGMDCWTFFEISLAFARMLDGPPEEWTPERMLHYIELDRYRGGQCTGEYLSRLHYLEDWLADNKQRGLVKDLTVELGGHSVAHQAREMSVGWRHYRYLASNRALLEPLGQMEARVSSEPLYQIPKSHVASIEKNLQSGDIIGIVSRDRGGLYSTAHVGLALRLEDGLHFMHASSTGGKVIVDGRISQYLAKHGSDSGILVARPLR
;
A
#
# COMPACT_ATOMS: atom_id res chain seq x y z
N MET A 1 -25.43 -31.26 -72.09
CA MET A 1 -25.19 -30.11 -71.25
C MET A 1 -24.68 -30.62 -69.91
N ARG A 2 -23.40 -30.41 -69.62
CA ARG A 2 -22.76 -30.86 -68.37
C ARG A 2 -22.55 -29.61 -67.44
N THR A 3 -23.18 -29.62 -66.32
CA THR A 3 -23.03 -28.57 -65.24
C THR A 3 -21.72 -28.81 -64.51
N PRO A 4 -20.91 -27.75 -64.21
CA PRO A 4 -19.71 -27.89 -63.39
C PRO A 4 -20.07 -27.81 -61.90
N LYS A 5 -19.53 -28.73 -61.13
CA LYS A 5 -19.57 -28.73 -59.68
C LYS A 5 -18.52 -27.75 -59.12
N LEU A 6 -18.95 -26.70 -58.44
CA LEU A 6 -18.09 -25.82 -57.65
C LEU A 6 -17.64 -26.55 -56.38
N LEU A 7 -16.33 -26.69 -56.23
CA LEU A 7 -15.69 -27.20 -55.02
C LEU A 7 -15.41 -25.99 -54.08
N ALA A 8 -16.14 -25.87 -52.99
CA ALA A 8 -15.87 -24.87 -51.97
C ALA A 8 -14.75 -25.38 -51.06
N VAL A 9 -13.59 -24.74 -51.11
CA VAL A 9 -12.48 -24.98 -50.18
C VAL A 9 -12.74 -24.11 -48.93
N LEU A 10 -13.11 -24.75 -47.82
CA LEU A 10 -13.15 -24.11 -46.50
C LEU A 10 -11.71 -23.96 -45.97
N LEU A 11 -11.21 -22.73 -45.93
CA LEU A 11 -10.00 -22.39 -45.21
C LEU A 11 -10.35 -22.31 -43.70
N LEU A 12 -9.98 -23.33 -42.93
CA LEU A 12 -9.96 -23.26 -41.48
C LEU A 12 -8.75 -22.38 -41.05
N ILE A 13 -9.01 -21.13 -40.71
CA ILE A 13 -8.04 -20.29 -40.02
C ILE A 13 -8.05 -20.74 -38.55
N GLY A 14 -7.06 -21.53 -38.19
CA GLY A 14 -6.80 -21.88 -36.79
C GLY A 14 -6.33 -20.65 -36.03
N LEU A 15 -7.23 -20.05 -35.26
CA LEU A 15 -6.87 -19.12 -34.19
C LEU A 15 -6.14 -19.91 -33.09
N THR A 16 -4.82 -19.91 -33.15
CA THR A 16 -4.02 -20.32 -32.00
C THR A 16 -4.12 -19.21 -30.97
N ASP A 17 -5.06 -19.33 -30.03
CA ASP A 17 -5.04 -18.55 -28.77
C ASP A 17 -3.74 -18.89 -28.04
N SER A 18 -2.75 -18.04 -28.25
CA SER A 18 -1.55 -18.02 -27.42
C SER A 18 -1.96 -17.52 -26.04
N VAL A 19 -2.46 -18.42 -25.19
CA VAL A 19 -2.59 -18.16 -23.75
C VAL A 19 -1.17 -17.99 -23.25
N ALA A 20 -0.75 -16.71 -23.13
CA ALA A 20 0.47 -16.35 -22.43
C ALA A 20 0.31 -16.86 -21.01
N THR A 21 0.94 -17.98 -20.68
CA THR A 21 1.05 -18.49 -19.32
C THR A 21 1.69 -17.39 -18.49
N ALA A 22 0.89 -16.72 -17.67
CA ALA A 22 1.39 -15.74 -16.73
C ALA A 22 2.51 -16.39 -15.92
N ARG A 23 3.73 -15.87 -16.03
CA ARG A 23 4.89 -16.36 -15.26
C ARG A 23 4.60 -16.06 -13.78
N SER A 24 4.19 -17.07 -13.04
CA SER A 24 4.03 -16.95 -11.59
C SER A 24 5.39 -16.95 -10.93
N LEU A 25 5.62 -16.00 -10.03
CA LEU A 25 6.83 -15.99 -9.19
C LEU A 25 6.75 -17.12 -8.16
N SER A 26 7.92 -17.67 -7.78
CA SER A 26 7.96 -18.69 -6.74
C SER A 26 7.48 -18.11 -5.39
N PHE A 27 6.89 -18.95 -4.54
CA PHE A 27 6.47 -18.57 -3.20
C PHE A 27 7.59 -17.88 -2.41
N ARG A 28 8.81 -18.40 -2.46
CA ARG A 28 9.99 -17.82 -1.80
C ARG A 28 10.37 -16.42 -2.31
N THR A 29 9.96 -16.06 -3.50
CA THR A 29 10.15 -14.71 -4.05
C THR A 29 9.14 -13.75 -3.46
N VAL A 30 7.87 -14.15 -3.40
CA VAL A 30 6.76 -13.29 -2.97
C VAL A 30 6.57 -13.26 -1.45
N PHE A 31 7.02 -14.29 -0.72
CA PHE A 31 6.89 -14.35 0.73
C PHE A 31 8.25 -14.58 1.41
N LYS A 32 8.72 -13.59 2.18
CA LYS A 32 10.01 -13.63 2.88
C LYS A 32 9.82 -13.46 4.37
N GLY A 33 10.41 -14.37 5.16
CA GLY A 33 10.38 -14.35 6.63
C GLY A 33 9.23 -15.16 7.22
N GLU A 34 9.03 -16.39 6.74
CA GLU A 34 8.04 -17.33 7.27
C GLU A 34 8.18 -17.56 8.78
N ASP A 35 9.40 -17.55 9.33
CA ASP A 35 9.62 -17.73 10.77
C ASP A 35 9.02 -16.54 11.57
N GLN A 36 9.18 -15.31 11.04
CA GLN A 36 8.56 -14.12 11.62
C GLN A 36 7.04 -14.20 11.55
N PHE A 37 6.50 -14.64 10.40
CA PHE A 37 5.07 -14.85 10.23
C PHE A 37 4.51 -15.85 11.25
N LYS A 38 5.15 -17.02 11.38
CA LYS A 38 4.76 -18.06 12.36
C LYS A 38 4.78 -17.54 13.80
N ARG A 39 5.80 -16.72 14.14
CA ARG A 39 5.88 -16.06 15.46
C ARG A 39 4.69 -15.14 15.67
N LEU A 40 4.36 -14.26 14.71
CA LEU A 40 3.21 -13.37 14.80
C LEU A 40 1.89 -14.13 14.94
N VAL A 41 1.72 -15.25 14.21
CA VAL A 41 0.53 -16.11 14.35
C VAL A 41 0.46 -16.70 15.75
N SER A 42 1.57 -17.15 16.31
CA SER A 42 1.62 -17.68 17.67
C SER A 42 1.28 -16.63 18.71
N GLU A 43 1.82 -15.42 18.57
CA GLU A 43 1.52 -14.27 19.44
C GLU A 43 0.04 -13.85 19.33
N ALA A 44 -0.51 -13.82 18.10
CA ALA A 44 -1.91 -13.50 17.86
C ALA A 44 -2.86 -14.50 18.55
N LYS A 45 -2.54 -15.79 18.51
CA LYS A 45 -3.29 -16.84 19.22
C LYS A 45 -3.16 -16.69 20.73
N ALA A 46 -1.94 -16.53 21.25
CA ALA A 46 -1.70 -16.45 22.69
C ALA A 46 -2.36 -15.22 23.34
N ASN A 47 -2.44 -14.11 22.62
CA ASN A 47 -2.98 -12.85 23.12
C ASN A 47 -4.36 -12.49 22.54
N ASN A 48 -5.02 -13.43 21.87
CA ASN A 48 -6.36 -13.27 21.30
C ASN A 48 -6.54 -11.98 20.47
N TRP A 49 -5.58 -11.67 19.58
CA TRP A 49 -5.65 -10.45 18.77
C TRP A 49 -6.87 -10.41 17.86
N ALA A 50 -7.41 -11.55 17.47
CA ALA A 50 -8.63 -11.63 16.67
C ALA A 50 -9.84 -10.94 17.31
N ALA A 51 -9.90 -10.87 18.64
CA ALA A 51 -10.98 -10.19 19.36
C ALA A 51 -10.89 -8.65 19.33
N LEU A 52 -9.74 -8.08 18.92
CA LEU A 52 -9.57 -6.64 18.83
C LEU A 52 -10.31 -6.07 17.63
N GLN A 53 -10.77 -4.82 17.73
CA GLN A 53 -11.24 -4.06 16.57
C GLN A 53 -10.11 -3.91 15.54
N ILE A 54 -10.43 -3.86 14.25
CA ILE A 54 -9.46 -3.88 13.16
C ILE A 54 -8.34 -2.83 13.32
N GLY A 55 -8.65 -1.61 13.71
CA GLY A 55 -7.65 -0.57 13.96
C GLY A 55 -6.67 -0.95 15.10
N ALA A 56 -7.21 -1.32 16.27
CA ALA A 56 -6.40 -1.76 17.41
C ALA A 56 -5.54 -2.98 17.04
N ARG A 57 -6.11 -3.93 16.30
CA ARG A 57 -5.43 -5.12 15.80
C ARG A 57 -4.27 -4.74 14.85
N THR A 58 -4.51 -3.81 13.90
CA THR A 58 -3.49 -3.29 12.99
C THR A 58 -2.33 -2.65 13.75
N ALA A 59 -2.63 -1.83 14.76
CA ALA A 59 -1.62 -1.21 15.62
C ALA A 59 -0.85 -2.26 16.44
N THR A 60 -1.52 -3.29 16.97
CA THR A 60 -0.87 -4.39 17.71
C THR A 60 0.09 -5.18 16.82
N VAL A 61 -0.30 -5.49 15.59
CA VAL A 61 0.59 -6.12 14.61
C VAL A 61 1.77 -5.20 14.32
N GLY A 62 1.53 -3.90 14.07
CA GLY A 62 2.60 -2.92 13.86
C GLY A 62 3.60 -2.86 15.03
N GLN A 63 3.13 -2.93 16.28
CA GLN A 63 4.00 -3.00 17.47
C GLN A 63 4.84 -4.29 17.47
N ALA A 64 4.29 -5.43 17.09
CA ALA A 64 5.03 -6.69 16.99
C ALA A 64 6.08 -6.69 15.86
N LEU A 65 6.02 -5.74 14.94
CA LEU A 65 7.01 -5.51 13.87
C LEU A 65 8.10 -4.50 14.26
N LEU A 66 8.07 -3.91 15.47
CA LEU A 66 9.10 -2.98 15.93
C LEU A 66 10.50 -3.61 15.84
N GLY A 67 11.46 -2.79 15.40
CA GLY A 67 12.84 -3.21 15.23
C GLY A 67 13.16 -3.93 13.91
N ILE A 68 12.17 -4.28 13.08
CA ILE A 68 12.44 -4.79 11.74
C ILE A 68 13.17 -3.70 10.95
N ARG A 69 14.28 -4.06 10.31
CA ARG A 69 15.13 -3.11 9.59
C ARG A 69 14.40 -2.42 8.45
N TYR A 70 14.70 -1.17 8.24
CA TYR A 70 14.27 -0.44 7.05
C TYR A 70 14.96 -0.98 5.79
N LYS A 71 14.21 -1.10 4.71
CA LYS A 71 14.74 -1.49 3.41
C LYS A 71 13.97 -0.76 2.31
N HIS A 72 14.69 0.00 1.47
CA HIS A 72 14.09 0.67 0.32
C HIS A 72 13.58 -0.32 -0.74
N PHE A 73 12.57 0.11 -1.48
CA PHE A 73 12.06 -0.57 -2.67
C PHE A 73 11.66 -2.04 -2.44
N THR A 74 11.01 -2.33 -1.31
CA THR A 74 10.59 -3.70 -0.97
C THR A 74 9.46 -4.22 -1.83
N LEU A 75 8.75 -3.33 -2.56
CA LEU A 75 7.73 -3.67 -3.55
C LEU A 75 8.30 -4.11 -4.91
N GLU A 76 9.55 -3.76 -5.20
CA GLU A 76 10.23 -4.09 -6.47
C GLU A 76 10.82 -5.51 -6.40
N ILE A 77 9.98 -6.55 -6.39
CA ILE A 77 10.41 -7.95 -6.16
C ILE A 77 10.95 -8.63 -7.41
N ASP A 78 10.50 -8.22 -8.59
CA ASP A 78 10.95 -8.70 -9.90
C ASP A 78 11.07 -7.53 -10.88
N ASN A 79 11.69 -7.73 -12.05
CA ASN A 79 11.88 -6.70 -13.06
C ASN A 79 10.75 -6.64 -14.09
N ARG A 80 9.90 -7.66 -14.16
CA ARG A 80 8.91 -7.83 -15.24
C ARG A 80 7.59 -8.44 -14.79
N VAL A 81 7.51 -8.97 -13.58
CA VAL A 81 6.31 -9.60 -13.05
C VAL A 81 5.91 -8.88 -11.78
N GLU A 82 4.71 -8.32 -11.76
CA GLU A 82 4.10 -7.77 -10.57
C GLU A 82 3.35 -8.88 -9.84
N ALA A 83 3.48 -8.94 -8.51
CA ALA A 83 2.76 -9.90 -7.69
C ALA A 83 2.60 -9.39 -6.25
N ALA A 84 1.50 -9.77 -5.61
CA ALA A 84 1.33 -9.57 -4.18
C ALA A 84 2.50 -10.17 -3.41
N SER A 85 3.10 -9.41 -2.50
CA SER A 85 4.31 -9.84 -1.81
C SER A 85 4.45 -9.31 -0.40
N VAL A 86 5.12 -10.08 0.45
CA VAL A 86 5.40 -9.79 1.86
C VAL A 86 6.89 -9.99 2.14
N ASN A 87 7.48 -9.08 2.90
CA ASN A 87 8.87 -9.18 3.33
C ASN A 87 9.03 -8.79 4.80
N PHE A 88 9.00 -9.78 5.70
CA PHE A 88 9.26 -9.58 7.12
C PHE A 88 10.75 -9.39 7.48
N LYS A 89 11.67 -9.55 6.50
CA LYS A 89 13.12 -9.36 6.73
C LYS A 89 13.59 -7.92 6.53
N GLY A 90 12.68 -7.04 6.08
CA GLY A 90 12.94 -5.61 5.90
C GLY A 90 11.75 -4.94 5.22
N MET A 91 11.42 -3.72 5.65
CA MET A 91 10.24 -2.98 5.24
C MET A 91 10.60 -1.53 4.94
N ASP A 92 9.90 -0.92 3.99
CA ASP A 92 9.77 0.52 3.89
C ASP A 92 8.48 1.00 4.57
N CYS A 93 8.22 2.30 4.53
CA CYS A 93 7.03 2.87 5.16
C CYS A 93 5.73 2.32 4.58
N TRP A 94 5.70 2.08 3.26
CA TRP A 94 4.54 1.55 2.58
C TRP A 94 4.26 0.09 2.97
N THR A 95 5.23 -0.77 2.85
CA THR A 95 5.06 -2.19 3.17
C THR A 95 4.83 -2.44 4.66
N PHE A 96 5.31 -1.55 5.54
CA PHE A 96 5.03 -1.62 6.97
C PHE A 96 3.52 -1.52 7.27
N PHE A 97 2.85 -0.45 6.77
CA PHE A 97 1.43 -0.30 7.08
C PHE A 97 0.57 -1.36 6.39
N GLU A 98 0.87 -1.70 5.12
CA GLU A 98 0.12 -2.73 4.41
C GLU A 98 0.25 -4.13 5.04
N ILE A 99 1.47 -4.52 5.45
CA ILE A 99 1.70 -5.80 6.14
C ILE A 99 0.96 -5.83 7.48
N SER A 100 0.97 -4.72 8.23
CA SER A 100 0.24 -4.63 9.50
C SER A 100 -1.27 -4.77 9.29
N LEU A 101 -1.83 -4.09 8.29
CA LEU A 101 -3.26 -4.14 7.95
C LEU A 101 -3.67 -5.51 7.40
N ALA A 102 -2.93 -6.04 6.44
CA ALA A 102 -3.24 -7.33 5.82
C ALA A 102 -3.18 -8.49 6.83
N PHE A 103 -2.19 -8.48 7.73
CA PHE A 103 -2.13 -9.46 8.82
C PHE A 103 -3.33 -9.30 9.76
N ALA A 104 -3.69 -8.06 10.13
CA ALA A 104 -4.85 -7.78 10.97
C ALA A 104 -6.17 -8.27 10.31
N ARG A 105 -6.35 -8.08 8.99
CA ARG A 105 -7.49 -8.60 8.23
C ARG A 105 -7.53 -10.12 8.22
N MET A 106 -6.38 -10.77 8.03
CA MET A 106 -6.28 -12.23 8.04
C MET A 106 -6.83 -12.85 9.33
N LEU A 107 -6.68 -12.16 10.46
CA LEU A 107 -7.18 -12.61 11.76
C LEU A 107 -8.71 -12.57 11.92
N ASP A 108 -9.47 -12.01 10.96
CA ASP A 108 -10.93 -12.10 10.95
C ASP A 108 -11.43 -13.50 10.59
N GLY A 109 -10.63 -14.28 9.87
CA GLY A 109 -10.91 -15.68 9.57
C GLY A 109 -10.57 -16.59 10.75
N PRO A 110 -10.98 -17.87 10.65
CA PRO A 110 -10.65 -18.86 11.69
C PRO A 110 -9.15 -19.16 11.72
N PRO A 111 -8.57 -19.52 12.90
CA PRO A 111 -7.14 -19.68 13.08
C PRO A 111 -6.44 -20.68 12.16
N GLU A 112 -7.15 -21.65 11.61
CA GLU A 112 -6.67 -22.61 10.61
C GLU A 112 -6.40 -21.97 9.25
N GLU A 113 -7.05 -20.83 8.95
CA GLU A 113 -6.84 -20.05 7.72
C GLU A 113 -5.74 -18.99 7.86
N TRP A 114 -5.10 -18.85 9.02
CA TRP A 114 -4.01 -17.87 9.20
C TRP A 114 -2.73 -18.39 8.53
N THR A 115 -2.72 -18.33 7.21
CA THR A 115 -1.64 -18.86 6.36
C THR A 115 -0.94 -17.74 5.57
N PRO A 116 0.28 -17.98 5.09
CA PRO A 116 0.95 -17.03 4.21
C PRO A 116 0.15 -16.70 2.93
N GLU A 117 -0.54 -17.67 2.35
CA GLU A 117 -1.37 -17.51 1.16
C GLU A 117 -2.57 -16.60 1.48
N ARG A 118 -3.21 -16.80 2.62
CA ARG A 118 -4.32 -15.93 3.07
C ARG A 118 -3.84 -14.51 3.33
N MET A 119 -2.66 -14.34 3.88
CA MET A 119 -2.04 -13.01 4.04
C MET A 119 -1.76 -12.35 2.70
N LEU A 120 -1.19 -13.08 1.72
CA LEU A 120 -0.98 -12.56 0.36
C LEU A 120 -2.28 -12.12 -0.31
N HIS A 121 -3.39 -12.84 -0.09
CA HIS A 121 -4.71 -12.42 -0.55
C HIS A 121 -5.11 -11.05 0.01
N TYR A 122 -4.89 -10.78 1.31
CA TYR A 122 -5.21 -9.46 1.88
C TYR A 122 -4.24 -8.36 1.42
N ILE A 123 -2.97 -8.69 1.16
CA ILE A 123 -2.04 -7.78 0.49
C ILE A 123 -2.55 -7.44 -0.92
N GLU A 124 -3.02 -8.42 -1.67
CA GLU A 124 -3.61 -8.20 -2.99
C GLU A 124 -4.83 -7.30 -2.90
N LEU A 125 -5.74 -7.62 -1.98
CA LEU A 125 -6.96 -6.85 -1.73
C LEU A 125 -6.67 -5.36 -1.49
N ASP A 126 -5.69 -5.03 -0.65
CA ASP A 126 -5.43 -3.65 -0.26
C ASP A 126 -4.54 -2.89 -1.26
N ARG A 127 -3.57 -3.56 -1.89
CA ARG A 127 -2.49 -2.96 -2.69
C ARG A 127 -2.85 -2.69 -4.14
N TYR A 128 -3.77 -3.47 -4.70
CA TYR A 128 -4.05 -3.43 -6.13
C TYR A 128 -5.40 -2.79 -6.43
N ARG A 129 -5.47 -2.15 -7.59
CA ARG A 129 -6.68 -1.51 -8.08
C ARG A 129 -7.83 -2.52 -8.20
N GLY A 130 -8.96 -2.17 -7.59
CA GLY A 130 -10.10 -3.08 -7.51
C GLY A 130 -9.84 -4.35 -6.71
N GLY A 131 -8.71 -4.46 -5.99
CA GLY A 131 -8.33 -5.63 -5.20
C GLY A 131 -7.79 -6.80 -6.00
N GLN A 132 -7.28 -6.58 -7.22
CA GLN A 132 -6.80 -7.64 -8.11
C GLN A 132 -5.43 -7.33 -8.70
N CYS A 133 -4.47 -8.22 -8.50
CA CYS A 133 -3.18 -8.20 -9.15
C CYS A 133 -3.27 -8.86 -10.53
N THR A 134 -3.17 -8.07 -11.59
CA THR A 134 -3.20 -8.59 -12.97
C THR A 134 -1.85 -9.11 -13.46
N GLY A 135 -0.80 -9.02 -12.64
CA GLY A 135 0.57 -9.30 -13.05
C GLY A 135 1.26 -8.11 -13.74
N GLU A 136 0.52 -7.04 -14.01
CA GLU A 136 1.03 -5.81 -14.60
C GLU A 136 1.41 -4.79 -13.52
N TYR A 137 2.52 -4.07 -13.73
CA TYR A 137 3.07 -3.11 -12.78
C TYR A 137 2.06 -2.03 -12.37
N LEU A 138 1.32 -1.49 -13.34
CA LEU A 138 0.34 -0.42 -13.13
C LEU A 138 -1.01 -0.90 -12.56
N SER A 139 -1.18 -2.20 -12.32
CA SER A 139 -2.31 -2.69 -11.52
C SER A 139 -2.16 -2.37 -10.04
N ARG A 140 -0.93 -2.12 -9.57
CA ARG A 140 -0.64 -1.69 -8.21
C ARG A 140 -1.03 -0.22 -8.00
N LEU A 141 -1.54 0.10 -6.82
CA LEU A 141 -1.79 1.48 -6.37
C LEU A 141 -0.46 2.08 -5.90
N HIS A 142 0.09 3.02 -6.67
CA HIS A 142 1.45 3.53 -6.46
C HIS A 142 1.50 4.80 -5.60
N TYR A 143 0.37 5.50 -5.45
CA TYR A 143 0.21 6.75 -4.72
C TYR A 143 -0.76 6.55 -3.57
N LEU A 144 -0.48 7.12 -2.39
CA LEU A 144 -1.29 6.90 -1.20
C LEU A 144 -2.69 7.49 -1.34
N GLU A 145 -2.83 8.62 -2.02
CA GLU A 145 -4.12 9.22 -2.35
C GLU A 145 -4.95 8.33 -3.29
N ASP A 146 -4.32 7.68 -4.25
CA ASP A 146 -4.98 6.72 -5.16
C ASP A 146 -5.35 5.42 -4.41
N TRP A 147 -4.45 4.95 -3.51
CA TRP A 147 -4.72 3.84 -2.60
C TRP A 147 -5.91 4.14 -1.69
N LEU A 148 -5.96 5.33 -1.10
CA LEU A 148 -7.04 5.76 -0.23
C LEU A 148 -8.38 5.84 -0.99
N ALA A 149 -8.39 6.42 -2.19
CA ALA A 149 -9.59 6.55 -3.02
C ALA A 149 -10.16 5.18 -3.42
N ASP A 150 -9.32 4.25 -3.89
CA ASP A 150 -9.74 2.90 -4.29
C ASP A 150 -10.25 2.10 -3.09
N ASN A 151 -9.49 2.06 -1.99
CA ASN A 151 -9.88 1.31 -0.80
C ASN A 151 -11.13 1.89 -0.11
N LYS A 152 -11.31 3.22 -0.11
CA LYS A 152 -12.53 3.90 0.33
C LYS A 152 -13.73 3.52 -0.52
N GLN A 153 -13.60 3.54 -1.84
CA GLN A 153 -14.69 3.16 -2.76
C GLN A 153 -15.15 1.71 -2.52
N ARG A 154 -14.22 0.81 -2.18
CA ARG A 154 -14.53 -0.59 -1.86
C ARG A 154 -15.01 -0.81 -0.42
N GLY A 155 -15.10 0.24 0.39
CA GLY A 155 -15.54 0.17 1.79
C GLY A 155 -14.55 -0.54 2.72
N LEU A 156 -13.27 -0.54 2.38
CA LEU A 156 -12.20 -1.15 3.19
C LEU A 156 -11.59 -0.18 4.20
N VAL A 157 -11.68 1.12 3.91
CA VAL A 157 -11.25 2.20 4.81
C VAL A 157 -12.25 3.36 4.77
N LYS A 158 -12.26 4.16 5.83
CA LYS A 158 -12.92 5.46 5.88
C LYS A 158 -11.87 6.56 5.80
N ASP A 159 -12.00 7.48 4.85
CA ASP A 159 -11.21 8.71 4.80
C ASP A 159 -11.77 9.70 5.82
N LEU A 160 -10.97 10.05 6.81
CA LEU A 160 -11.31 10.99 7.87
C LEU A 160 -10.76 12.40 7.61
N THR A 161 -9.98 12.59 6.55
CA THR A 161 -9.21 13.81 6.33
C THR A 161 -10.08 15.06 6.31
N VAL A 162 -11.15 15.05 5.52
CA VAL A 162 -12.08 16.21 5.42
C VAL A 162 -12.89 16.38 6.71
N GLU A 163 -13.39 15.30 7.28
CA GLU A 163 -14.18 15.30 8.53
C GLU A 163 -13.39 15.92 9.70
N LEU A 164 -12.07 15.73 9.70
CA LEU A 164 -11.16 16.28 10.73
C LEU A 164 -10.62 17.68 10.37
N GLY A 165 -11.22 18.39 9.42
CA GLY A 165 -10.86 19.76 9.07
C GLY A 165 -9.81 19.88 7.97
N GLY A 166 -9.61 18.83 7.19
CA GLY A 166 -8.75 18.86 6.02
C GLY A 166 -9.35 19.68 4.87
N HIS A 167 -8.48 20.30 4.09
CA HIS A 167 -8.83 21.04 2.87
C HIS A 167 -7.98 20.55 1.69
N SER A 168 -8.47 20.81 0.47
CA SER A 168 -7.76 20.45 -0.74
C SER A 168 -6.54 21.33 -0.95
N VAL A 169 -5.48 20.75 -1.52
CA VAL A 169 -4.25 21.43 -1.87
C VAL A 169 -3.86 21.12 -3.32
N ALA A 170 -3.12 22.04 -3.95
CA ALA A 170 -2.61 21.83 -5.30
C ALA A 170 -1.53 20.72 -5.27
N HIS A 171 -1.78 19.62 -5.95
CA HIS A 171 -0.84 18.51 -5.99
C HIS A 171 -0.56 18.04 -7.41
N GLN A 172 0.52 17.31 -7.54
CA GLN A 172 0.89 16.66 -8.79
C GLN A 172 1.63 15.36 -8.49
N ALA A 173 1.03 14.24 -8.83
CA ALA A 173 1.69 12.93 -8.83
C ALA A 173 2.65 12.88 -10.04
N ARG A 174 3.95 12.77 -9.79
CA ARG A 174 4.99 12.71 -10.83
C ARG A 174 6.30 12.08 -10.36
N GLU A 175 6.35 11.65 -9.12
CA GLU A 175 7.58 11.18 -8.48
C GLU A 175 8.16 9.98 -9.21
N MET A 176 7.30 9.08 -9.68
CA MET A 176 7.74 7.87 -10.36
C MET A 176 8.19 8.14 -11.80
N SER A 177 7.47 8.98 -12.56
CA SER A 177 7.88 9.32 -13.92
C SER A 177 9.15 10.16 -13.95
N VAL A 178 9.34 11.07 -12.99
CA VAL A 178 10.56 11.86 -12.83
C VAL A 178 11.72 10.99 -12.35
N GLY A 179 11.47 10.15 -11.34
CA GLY A 179 12.46 9.27 -10.70
C GLY A 179 12.56 7.87 -11.30
N TRP A 180 12.03 7.61 -12.50
CA TRP A 180 11.84 6.27 -13.06
C TRP A 180 13.09 5.37 -13.01
N ARG A 181 14.29 5.95 -13.09
CA ARG A 181 15.55 5.20 -13.04
C ARG A 181 15.83 4.53 -11.70
N HIS A 182 15.21 5.01 -10.63
CA HIS A 182 15.34 4.44 -9.28
C HIS A 182 14.41 3.23 -9.08
N TYR A 183 13.36 3.11 -9.92
CA TYR A 183 12.44 1.99 -9.89
C TYR A 183 12.92 0.91 -10.85
N ARG A 184 13.37 -0.19 -10.29
CA ARG A 184 13.99 -1.29 -11.04
C ARG A 184 13.08 -1.82 -12.15
N TYR A 185 11.79 -1.94 -11.87
CA TYR A 185 10.80 -2.42 -12.84
C TYR A 185 10.69 -1.44 -14.03
N LEU A 186 10.55 -0.15 -13.78
CA LEU A 186 10.46 0.90 -14.80
C LEU A 186 11.77 1.02 -15.60
N ALA A 187 12.92 0.94 -14.92
CA ALA A 187 14.23 0.98 -15.56
C ALA A 187 14.40 -0.18 -16.56
N SER A 188 13.80 -1.33 -16.26
CA SER A 188 13.82 -2.53 -17.12
C SER A 188 12.72 -2.54 -18.20
N ASN A 189 11.68 -1.68 -18.07
CA ASN A 189 10.48 -1.68 -18.94
C ASN A 189 10.08 -0.25 -19.31
N ARG A 190 10.90 0.43 -20.10
CA ARG A 190 10.72 1.84 -20.47
C ARG A 190 9.42 2.14 -21.21
N ALA A 191 8.83 1.15 -21.88
CA ALA A 191 7.52 1.28 -22.53
C ALA A 191 6.38 1.62 -21.55
N LEU A 192 6.58 1.37 -20.24
CA LEU A 192 5.63 1.73 -19.19
C LEU A 192 5.64 3.23 -18.83
N LEU A 193 6.62 4.01 -19.29
CA LEU A 193 6.72 5.42 -18.89
C LEU A 193 5.56 6.27 -19.41
N GLU A 194 5.04 5.99 -20.61
CA GLU A 194 3.88 6.68 -21.14
C GLU A 194 2.60 6.32 -20.38
N PRO A 195 2.19 5.03 -20.21
CA PRO A 195 1.03 4.69 -19.40
C PRO A 195 1.18 5.08 -17.92
N LEU A 196 2.40 5.10 -17.37
CA LEU A 196 2.67 5.65 -16.04
C LEU A 196 2.32 7.14 -15.97
N GLY A 197 2.77 7.94 -16.95
CA GLY A 197 2.43 9.36 -17.02
C GLY A 197 0.92 9.61 -17.13
N GLN A 198 0.19 8.77 -17.86
CA GLN A 198 -1.27 8.82 -17.94
C GLN A 198 -1.92 8.50 -16.57
N MET A 199 -1.40 7.51 -15.85
CA MET A 199 -1.87 7.17 -14.50
C MET A 199 -1.59 8.32 -13.53
N GLU A 200 -0.39 8.91 -13.55
CA GLU A 200 -0.03 10.06 -12.71
C GLU A 200 -0.89 11.30 -13.03
N ALA A 201 -1.22 11.54 -14.31
CA ALA A 201 -2.13 12.62 -14.69
C ALA A 201 -3.55 12.40 -14.14
N ARG A 202 -4.04 11.15 -14.16
CA ARG A 202 -5.33 10.80 -13.55
C ARG A 202 -5.30 11.01 -12.04
N VAL A 203 -4.26 10.55 -11.34
CA VAL A 203 -4.12 10.78 -9.88
C VAL A 203 -4.07 12.28 -9.58
N SER A 204 -3.36 13.06 -10.38
CA SER A 204 -3.25 14.52 -10.22
C SER A 204 -4.56 15.26 -10.50
N SER A 205 -5.51 14.66 -11.23
CA SER A 205 -6.82 15.28 -11.51
C SER A 205 -7.80 15.18 -10.32
N GLU A 206 -7.55 14.24 -9.40
CA GLU A 206 -8.34 14.10 -8.18
C GLU A 206 -7.81 15.03 -7.08
N PRO A 207 -8.66 15.60 -6.22
CA PRO A 207 -8.20 16.51 -5.18
C PRO A 207 -7.43 15.75 -4.08
N LEU A 208 -6.23 16.23 -3.75
CA LEU A 208 -5.53 15.83 -2.53
C LEU A 208 -6.00 16.69 -1.36
N TYR A 209 -6.50 16.06 -0.31
CA TYR A 209 -6.88 16.73 0.94
C TYR A 209 -5.81 16.51 2.00
N GLN A 210 -5.58 17.53 2.83
CA GLN A 210 -4.74 17.40 4.02
C GLN A 210 -5.32 18.14 5.21
N ILE A 211 -5.09 17.61 6.40
CA ILE A 211 -5.23 18.34 7.67
C ILE A 211 -3.95 19.13 7.86
N PRO A 212 -3.99 20.47 7.93
CA PRO A 212 -2.79 21.28 8.07
C PRO A 212 -1.98 20.89 9.30
N LYS A 213 -0.67 20.94 9.20
CA LYS A 213 0.29 20.69 10.29
C LYS A 213 -0.07 21.45 11.58
N SER A 214 -0.51 22.71 11.46
CA SER A 214 -0.93 23.53 12.59
C SER A 214 -2.18 23.01 13.33
N HIS A 215 -3.01 22.20 12.69
CA HIS A 215 -4.24 21.67 13.26
C HIS A 215 -4.07 20.26 13.84
N VAL A 216 -2.98 19.53 13.50
CA VAL A 216 -2.81 18.13 13.87
C VAL A 216 -2.87 17.92 15.37
N ALA A 217 -2.21 18.77 16.17
CA ALA A 217 -2.22 18.64 17.63
C ALA A 217 -3.65 18.68 18.24
N SER A 218 -4.53 19.50 17.67
CA SER A 218 -5.92 19.65 18.15
C SER A 218 -6.81 18.45 17.85
N ILE A 219 -6.50 17.70 16.77
CA ILE A 219 -7.31 16.56 16.32
C ILE A 219 -6.75 15.19 16.77
N GLU A 220 -5.55 15.13 17.33
CA GLU A 220 -4.96 13.88 17.82
C GLU A 220 -5.88 13.08 18.74
N LYS A 221 -6.72 13.78 19.53
CA LYS A 221 -7.72 13.14 20.42
C LYS A 221 -8.78 12.34 19.67
N ASN A 222 -9.05 12.67 18.40
CA ASN A 222 -10.07 12.04 17.55
C ASN A 222 -9.51 10.85 16.75
N LEU A 223 -8.19 10.71 16.72
CA LEU A 223 -7.51 9.61 16.05
C LEU A 223 -7.42 8.39 16.97
N GLN A 224 -7.37 7.22 16.37
CA GLN A 224 -7.32 5.93 17.09
C GLN A 224 -6.05 5.16 16.71
N SER A 225 -5.64 4.23 17.58
CA SER A 225 -4.59 3.28 17.21
C SER A 225 -4.97 2.51 15.96
N GLY A 226 -4.04 2.43 14.99
CA GLY A 226 -4.23 1.78 13.71
C GLY A 226 -4.85 2.66 12.62
N ASP A 227 -5.19 3.92 12.89
CA ASP A 227 -5.45 4.89 11.82
C ASP A 227 -4.17 5.01 10.98
N ILE A 228 -4.33 4.92 9.66
CA ILE A 228 -3.24 5.09 8.69
C ILE A 228 -3.01 6.58 8.51
N ILE A 229 -1.79 7.01 8.75
CA ILE A 229 -1.39 8.42 8.69
C ILE A 229 -0.45 8.61 7.49
N GLY A 230 -0.93 9.28 6.46
CA GLY A 230 -0.11 9.75 5.35
C GLY A 230 0.45 11.13 5.64
N ILE A 231 1.75 11.30 5.48
CA ILE A 231 2.41 12.59 5.63
C ILE A 231 2.39 13.30 4.28
N VAL A 232 1.80 14.47 4.24
CA VAL A 232 1.79 15.33 3.06
C VAL A 232 2.93 16.33 3.18
N SER A 233 3.79 16.36 2.17
CA SER A 233 4.91 17.29 2.06
C SER A 233 4.70 18.25 0.90
N ARG A 234 5.33 19.43 1.01
CA ARG A 234 5.31 20.48 -0.01
C ARG A 234 6.69 20.62 -0.60
N ASP A 235 6.81 20.52 -1.92
CA ASP A 235 8.07 20.74 -2.63
C ASP A 235 8.41 22.23 -2.74
N ARG A 236 9.62 22.53 -3.29
CA ARG A 236 10.07 23.92 -3.51
C ARG A 236 9.25 24.67 -4.55
N GLY A 237 8.54 23.96 -5.43
CA GLY A 237 7.65 24.51 -6.44
C GLY A 237 6.25 24.83 -5.88
N GLY A 238 6.00 24.49 -4.62
CA GLY A 238 4.72 24.73 -3.95
C GLY A 238 3.67 23.64 -4.19
N LEU A 239 4.02 22.55 -4.83
CA LEU A 239 3.14 21.40 -5.03
C LEU A 239 3.23 20.43 -3.85
N TYR A 240 2.14 19.77 -3.59
CA TYR A 240 1.99 18.82 -2.48
C TYR A 240 1.97 17.38 -3.00
N SER A 241 2.56 16.47 -2.22
CA SER A 241 2.50 15.02 -2.46
C SER A 241 2.55 14.26 -1.15
N THR A 242 2.12 12.99 -1.16
CA THR A 242 2.27 12.11 -0.01
C THR A 242 3.69 11.54 0.01
N ALA A 243 4.47 11.93 1.01
CA ALA A 243 5.91 11.61 1.09
C ALA A 243 6.22 10.43 2.00
N HIS A 244 5.35 10.13 2.95
CA HIS A 244 5.58 9.11 3.96
C HIS A 244 4.26 8.57 4.51
N VAL A 245 4.29 7.38 5.12
CA VAL A 245 3.11 6.76 5.72
C VAL A 245 3.49 5.93 6.94
N GLY A 246 2.56 5.83 7.88
CA GLY A 246 2.67 4.99 9.07
C GLY A 246 1.32 4.80 9.74
N LEU A 247 1.36 4.37 10.98
CA LEU A 247 0.17 4.11 11.81
C LEU A 247 0.15 5.02 13.03
N ALA A 248 -1.02 5.45 13.41
CA ALA A 248 -1.24 6.08 14.71
C ALA A 248 -1.16 5.02 15.82
N LEU A 249 -0.54 5.35 16.92
CA LEU A 249 -0.47 4.51 18.12
C LEU A 249 -0.75 5.37 19.35
N ARG A 250 -1.85 5.09 20.05
CA ARG A 250 -2.19 5.77 21.29
C ARG A 250 -1.45 5.14 22.47
N LEU A 251 -0.63 5.94 23.13
CA LEU A 251 0.04 5.62 24.38
C LEU A 251 -0.51 6.51 25.50
N GLU A 252 -0.04 6.32 26.75
CA GLU A 252 -0.51 7.07 27.91
C GLU A 252 -0.28 8.58 27.78
N ASP A 253 0.83 8.99 27.17
CA ASP A 253 1.23 10.39 26.99
C ASP A 253 0.71 11.03 25.69
N GLY A 254 0.01 10.29 24.82
CA GLY A 254 -0.59 10.84 23.60
C GLY A 254 -0.65 9.91 22.42
N LEU A 255 -0.84 10.49 21.23
CA LEU A 255 -0.92 9.77 19.96
C LEU A 255 0.40 9.85 19.23
N HIS A 256 1.07 8.73 19.11
CA HIS A 256 2.40 8.58 18.52
C HIS A 256 2.33 8.14 17.06
N PHE A 257 3.42 8.41 16.34
CA PHE A 257 3.60 7.96 14.97
C PHE A 257 4.47 6.70 14.91
N MET A 258 3.89 5.58 14.48
CA MET A 258 4.60 4.32 14.32
C MET A 258 4.84 4.06 12.83
N HIS A 259 6.10 3.92 12.42
CA HIS A 259 6.46 3.81 11.01
C HIS A 259 7.79 3.08 10.78
N ALA A 260 8.02 2.62 9.56
CA ALA A 260 9.37 2.23 9.15
C ALA A 260 10.17 3.51 8.82
N SER A 261 11.11 3.84 9.68
CA SER A 261 11.95 5.05 9.58
C SER A 261 13.21 4.77 8.75
N SER A 262 13.40 5.48 7.65
CA SER A 262 14.64 5.42 6.87
C SER A 262 15.83 5.99 7.65
N THR A 263 15.62 7.06 8.41
CA THR A 263 16.65 7.68 9.26
C THR A 263 16.96 6.79 10.48
N GLY A 264 15.93 6.21 11.12
CA GLY A 264 16.10 5.28 12.24
C GLY A 264 16.56 3.88 11.82
N GLY A 265 16.56 3.57 10.54
CA GLY A 265 17.00 2.30 9.96
C GLY A 265 16.09 1.10 10.29
N LYS A 266 14.93 1.31 10.88
CA LYS A 266 14.02 0.25 11.33
C LYS A 266 12.60 0.76 11.58
N VAL A 267 11.67 -0.15 11.85
CA VAL A 267 10.33 0.17 12.37
C VAL A 267 10.46 0.69 13.80
N ILE A 268 9.90 1.87 14.06
CA ILE A 268 9.95 2.56 15.36
C ILE A 268 8.59 3.16 15.71
N VAL A 269 8.41 3.46 16.99
CA VAL A 269 7.45 4.45 17.48
C VAL A 269 8.22 5.75 17.66
N ASP A 270 7.87 6.79 16.91
CA ASP A 270 8.41 8.15 17.07
C ASP A 270 7.57 8.93 18.10
N GLY A 271 7.88 10.21 18.30
CA GLY A 271 7.09 11.10 19.13
C GLY A 271 5.64 11.26 18.67
N ARG A 272 4.88 12.14 19.34
CA ARG A 272 3.53 12.49 18.89
C ARG A 272 3.52 12.93 17.43
N ILE A 273 2.43 12.66 16.71
CA ILE A 273 2.34 12.98 15.27
C ILE A 273 2.61 14.46 15.01
N SER A 274 2.04 15.36 15.84
CA SER A 274 2.31 16.80 15.73
C SER A 274 3.78 17.15 15.98
N GLN A 275 4.46 16.47 16.90
CA GLN A 275 5.89 16.66 17.18
C GLN A 275 6.76 16.11 16.04
N TYR A 276 6.38 14.97 15.46
CA TYR A 276 7.04 14.43 14.27
C TYR A 276 7.02 15.46 13.13
N LEU A 277 5.84 15.98 12.80
CA LEU A 277 5.70 17.01 11.76
C LEU A 277 6.52 18.26 12.06
N ALA A 278 6.59 18.68 13.33
CA ALA A 278 7.34 19.87 13.73
C ALA A 278 8.83 19.78 13.40
N LYS A 279 9.40 18.57 13.43
CA LYS A 279 10.82 18.31 13.11
C LYS A 279 11.14 18.38 11.62
N HIS A 280 10.14 18.29 10.74
CA HIS A 280 10.32 18.21 9.29
C HIS A 280 9.73 19.44 8.61
N GLY A 281 10.59 20.31 8.07
CA GLY A 281 10.16 21.60 7.53
C GLY A 281 9.33 21.52 6.25
N SER A 282 9.52 20.48 5.43
CA SER A 282 8.74 20.23 4.21
C SER A 282 7.36 19.64 4.48
N ASP A 283 7.15 19.00 5.65
CA ASP A 283 5.88 18.38 5.97
C ASP A 283 4.83 19.45 6.26
N SER A 284 3.73 19.41 5.52
CA SER A 284 2.67 20.42 5.51
C SER A 284 1.42 20.01 6.28
N GLY A 285 1.18 18.70 6.40
CA GLY A 285 0.01 18.14 7.04
C GLY A 285 -0.08 16.63 6.93
N ILE A 286 -1.26 16.10 7.22
CA ILE A 286 -1.55 14.66 7.15
C ILE A 286 -2.85 14.39 6.40
N LEU A 287 -2.94 13.21 5.79
CA LEU A 287 -4.20 12.56 5.49
C LEU A 287 -4.42 11.40 6.46
N VAL A 288 -5.67 11.02 6.67
CA VAL A 288 -6.04 10.00 7.66
C VAL A 288 -7.03 9.00 7.07
N ALA A 289 -6.67 7.73 7.08
CA ALA A 289 -7.56 6.63 6.71
C ALA A 289 -7.77 5.69 7.90
N ARG A 290 -9.01 5.35 8.21
CA ARG A 290 -9.38 4.39 9.26
C ARG A 290 -9.78 3.06 8.64
N PRO A 291 -9.10 1.94 8.96
CA PRO A 291 -9.55 0.61 8.56
C PRO A 291 -10.97 0.31 9.04
N LEU A 292 -11.81 -0.28 8.18
CA LEU A 292 -13.20 -0.62 8.52
C LEU A 292 -13.41 -2.12 8.75
N ARG A 293 -12.63 -2.95 8.10
CA ARG A 293 -12.68 -4.43 8.17
C ARG A 293 -11.36 -5.03 7.68
#